data_4f70e61b6cbea3806655f5ecf0e507a0
#
_entry.id   4f70e61b6cbea3806655f5ecf0e507a0
#
_cell.length_a   1.000
_cell.length_b   1.000
_cell.length_c   1.000
_cell.angle_alpha   90.00
_cell.angle_beta   90.00
_cell.angle_gamma   90.00
#
_symmetry.space_group_name_H-M   'P 1'
#
loop_
_entity.id
_entity.type
_entity.pdbx_description
1 polymer ?
#
loop_
_entity_poly.entity_id
_entity_poly.type
_entity_poly.pdbx_seq_one_letter_code
_entity_poly.pdbx_strand_id
1 'polypeptide(L)'
;PVPGALLEFLDTDEQRANMVFYYKDHTGETIRRAIHMVKEWRDDVGSKVPGLHIDLAGGPVGVTAAINEEAFDTNLIVVPAVLVLILMFTFWFYGSLHSGVMMLASMGFATTLTYACMGLLDMGLNVNTVPMIAVGIGLGVDYAIYMMDRIKEEMHGATDLQEAVKRAVSTTGVAIAFTATTLIGGIIMWVFISDLRFQADSARLLIIMLVLNACSAMFLVPAWAEIFKPKFIMQATGERP
;
A
#
# COMPACT_ATOMS: atom_id res chain seq x y z
N PRO A 1 -18.64 -17.21 46.96
CA PRO A 1 -18.41 -16.03 46.13
C PRO A 1 -18.55 -14.79 46.99
N VAL A 2 -17.62 -13.84 46.85
CA VAL A 2 -17.67 -12.57 47.55
C VAL A 2 -18.91 -11.84 47.08
N PRO A 3 -19.82 -11.35 47.96
CA PRO A 3 -20.97 -10.57 47.52
C PRO A 3 -20.49 -9.35 46.73
N GLY A 4 -20.96 -9.21 45.48
CA GLY A 4 -20.57 -8.13 44.61
C GLY A 4 -19.48 -8.48 43.56
N ALA A 5 -18.84 -9.61 43.63
CA ALA A 5 -17.81 -10.02 42.65
C ALA A 5 -18.36 -10.24 41.22
N LEU A 6 -19.65 -10.47 41.08
CA LEU A 6 -20.32 -10.62 39.79
C LEU A 6 -20.88 -9.31 39.21
N LEU A 7 -20.92 -8.23 40.00
CA LEU A 7 -21.44 -6.92 39.55
C LEU A 7 -20.55 -6.27 38.48
N GLU A 8 -19.31 -6.73 38.35
CA GLU A 8 -18.38 -6.28 37.27
C GLU A 8 -18.69 -6.95 35.94
N PHE A 9 -19.38 -8.09 35.93
CA PHE A 9 -19.67 -8.89 34.73
C PHE A 9 -21.16 -9.04 34.43
N LEU A 10 -22.05 -8.67 35.36
CA LEU A 10 -23.50 -8.75 35.20
C LEU A 10 -24.12 -7.38 35.38
N ASP A 11 -25.12 -7.09 34.57
CA ASP A 11 -25.97 -5.90 34.73
C ASP A 11 -26.85 -6.04 35.99
N THR A 12 -27.29 -4.92 36.55
CA THR A 12 -28.17 -4.84 37.70
C THR A 12 -29.48 -5.60 37.53
N ASP A 13 -29.96 -5.74 36.32
CA ASP A 13 -31.18 -6.45 35.96
C ASP A 13 -30.91 -7.91 35.55
N GLU A 14 -29.65 -8.39 35.64
CA GLU A 14 -29.20 -9.77 35.30
C GLU A 14 -29.56 -10.19 33.85
N GLN A 15 -29.85 -9.21 32.97
CA GLN A 15 -30.21 -9.48 31.58
C GLN A 15 -29.03 -9.44 30.65
N ARG A 16 -27.90 -8.89 31.08
CA ARG A 16 -26.67 -8.76 30.28
C ARG A 16 -25.49 -9.27 31.09
N ALA A 17 -24.66 -10.08 30.41
CA ALA A 17 -23.41 -10.57 30.99
C ALA A 17 -22.25 -10.18 30.08
N ASN A 18 -21.14 -9.76 30.68
CA ASN A 18 -19.90 -9.47 29.98
C ASN A 18 -18.91 -10.63 30.20
N MET A 19 -18.42 -11.21 29.08
CA MET A 19 -17.35 -12.21 29.15
C MET A 19 -16.05 -11.56 28.68
N VAL A 20 -15.01 -11.61 29.51
CA VAL A 20 -13.69 -11.09 29.21
C VAL A 20 -12.71 -12.23 28.95
N PHE A 21 -12.11 -12.24 27.78
CA PHE A 21 -11.11 -13.22 27.38
C PHE A 21 -9.72 -12.58 27.40
N TYR A 22 -8.76 -13.25 28.01
CA TYR A 22 -7.36 -12.84 28.05
C TYR A 22 -6.54 -13.73 27.13
N TYR A 23 -5.74 -13.10 26.27
CA TYR A 23 -4.87 -13.80 25.33
C TYR A 23 -3.41 -13.69 25.77
N LYS A 24 -2.61 -14.68 25.41
CA LYS A 24 -1.19 -14.76 25.75
C LYS A 24 -0.36 -13.65 25.08
N ASP A 25 -0.75 -13.24 23.89
CA ASP A 25 -0.08 -12.22 23.09
C ASP A 25 -1.11 -11.42 22.28
N HIS A 26 -0.65 -10.31 21.68
CA HIS A 26 -1.45 -9.41 20.84
C HIS A 26 -0.96 -9.43 19.41
N THR A 27 -0.45 -10.56 18.91
CA THR A 27 -0.05 -10.69 17.50
C THR A 27 -1.27 -10.67 16.59
N GLY A 28 -1.11 -10.15 15.37
CA GLY A 28 -2.21 -10.05 14.41
C GLY A 28 -2.85 -11.41 14.08
N GLU A 29 -2.07 -12.50 14.15
CA GLU A 29 -2.57 -13.85 13.94
C GLU A 29 -3.47 -14.31 15.11
N THR A 30 -3.02 -14.09 16.35
CA THR A 30 -3.79 -14.42 17.57
C THR A 30 -5.11 -13.65 17.59
N ILE A 31 -5.08 -12.34 17.28
CA ILE A 31 -6.27 -11.49 17.20
C ILE A 31 -7.24 -12.01 16.14
N ARG A 32 -6.78 -12.28 14.93
CA ARG A 32 -7.63 -12.78 13.85
C ARG A 32 -8.25 -14.13 14.16
N ARG A 33 -7.47 -15.07 14.69
CA ARG A 33 -7.95 -16.39 15.11
C ARG A 33 -8.99 -16.30 16.21
N ALA A 34 -8.76 -15.46 17.22
CA ALA A 34 -9.69 -15.22 18.30
C ALA A 34 -11.03 -14.67 17.80
N ILE A 35 -11.01 -13.64 16.97
CA ILE A 35 -12.21 -13.05 16.40
C ILE A 35 -12.96 -14.05 15.53
N HIS A 36 -12.26 -14.81 14.69
CA HIS A 36 -12.89 -15.82 13.84
C HIS A 36 -13.62 -16.88 14.68
N MET A 37 -12.95 -17.43 15.70
CA MET A 37 -13.55 -18.42 16.58
C MET A 37 -14.76 -17.86 17.34
N VAL A 38 -14.70 -16.62 17.81
CA VAL A 38 -15.82 -16.00 18.53
C VAL A 38 -16.99 -15.69 17.59
N LYS A 39 -16.72 -15.22 16.37
CA LYS A 39 -17.76 -15.02 15.35
C LYS A 39 -18.45 -16.35 14.99
N GLU A 40 -17.68 -17.40 14.73
CA GLU A 40 -18.19 -18.74 14.43
C GLU A 40 -19.02 -19.30 15.57
N TRP A 41 -18.53 -19.19 16.81
CA TRP A 41 -19.25 -19.61 18.01
C TRP A 41 -20.56 -18.81 18.20
N ARG A 42 -20.53 -17.49 18.02
CA ARG A 42 -21.73 -16.65 18.08
C ARG A 42 -22.79 -17.10 17.08
N ASP A 43 -22.38 -17.37 15.86
CA ASP A 43 -23.31 -17.75 14.78
C ASP A 43 -23.88 -19.17 15.02
N ASP A 44 -23.11 -20.08 15.59
CA ASP A 44 -23.57 -21.43 15.96
C ASP A 44 -24.51 -21.40 17.18
N VAL A 45 -24.16 -20.68 18.25
CA VAL A 45 -24.95 -20.63 19.49
C VAL A 45 -26.15 -19.69 19.36
N GLY A 46 -25.98 -18.52 18.74
CA GLY A 46 -27.05 -17.55 18.51
C GLY A 46 -28.21 -18.12 17.70
N SER A 47 -27.92 -19.05 16.78
CA SER A 47 -28.96 -19.76 16.02
C SER A 47 -29.73 -20.81 16.82
N LYS A 48 -29.15 -21.32 17.92
CA LYS A 48 -29.71 -22.44 18.72
C LYS A 48 -30.48 -21.97 19.96
N VAL A 49 -30.24 -20.75 20.44
CA VAL A 49 -30.88 -20.24 21.66
C VAL A 49 -31.73 -19.02 21.34
N PRO A 50 -33.07 -19.17 21.27
CA PRO A 50 -33.96 -18.05 21.01
C PRO A 50 -33.88 -16.98 22.11
N GLY A 51 -33.73 -15.72 21.69
CA GLY A 51 -33.65 -14.58 22.61
C GLY A 51 -32.25 -14.27 23.15
N LEU A 52 -31.23 -15.04 22.80
CA LEU A 52 -29.84 -14.73 23.11
C LEU A 52 -29.24 -13.83 22.01
N HIS A 53 -28.82 -12.63 22.39
CA HIS A 53 -28.04 -11.72 21.54
C HIS A 53 -26.62 -11.68 22.04
N ILE A 54 -25.64 -12.01 21.15
CA ILE A 54 -24.21 -12.02 21.47
C ILE A 54 -23.58 -10.88 20.70
N ASP A 55 -23.26 -9.80 21.39
CA ASP A 55 -22.56 -8.66 20.84
C ASP A 55 -21.05 -8.82 21.12
N LEU A 56 -20.24 -8.62 20.07
CA LEU A 56 -18.80 -8.57 20.22
C LEU A 56 -18.43 -7.19 20.76
N ALA A 57 -18.25 -7.11 22.08
CA ALA A 57 -17.86 -5.87 22.71
C ALA A 57 -16.38 -5.58 22.48
N GLY A 58 -16.00 -4.31 22.57
CA GLY A 58 -14.64 -3.81 22.32
C GLY A 58 -13.58 -4.39 23.26
N GLY A 59 -12.82 -3.55 23.87
CA GLY A 59 -11.54 -3.86 24.49
C GLY A 59 -10.41 -3.72 23.48
N PRO A 60 -9.15 -3.65 23.93
CA PRO A 60 -8.01 -3.37 23.07
C PRO A 60 -7.89 -4.34 21.89
N VAL A 61 -8.18 -5.63 22.10
CA VAL A 61 -8.11 -6.66 21.05
C VAL A 61 -9.23 -6.50 20.03
N GLY A 62 -10.47 -6.28 20.50
CA GLY A 62 -11.62 -6.13 19.63
C GLY A 62 -11.54 -4.87 18.78
N VAL A 63 -11.12 -3.75 19.37
CA VAL A 63 -10.93 -2.47 18.64
C VAL A 63 -9.83 -2.62 17.60
N THR A 64 -8.67 -3.20 17.96
CA THR A 64 -7.57 -3.42 17.01
C THR A 64 -7.98 -4.34 15.87
N ALA A 65 -8.76 -5.38 16.16
CA ALA A 65 -9.27 -6.29 15.14
C ALA A 65 -10.21 -5.60 14.16
N ALA A 66 -11.18 -4.84 14.67
CA ALA A 66 -12.14 -4.11 13.83
C ALA A 66 -11.43 -3.07 12.93
N ILE A 67 -10.47 -2.34 13.48
CA ILE A 67 -9.68 -1.37 12.71
C ILE A 67 -8.84 -2.08 11.63
N ASN A 68 -8.24 -3.23 11.92
CA ASN A 68 -7.43 -3.95 10.94
C ASN A 68 -8.29 -4.64 9.85
N GLU A 69 -9.49 -5.12 10.20
CA GLU A 69 -10.46 -5.67 9.23
C GLU A 69 -10.89 -4.57 8.26
N GLU A 70 -11.28 -3.40 8.77
CA GLU A 70 -11.64 -2.23 7.96
C GLU A 70 -10.46 -1.72 7.13
N ALA A 71 -9.24 -1.72 7.68
CA ALA A 71 -8.05 -1.33 6.95
C ALA A 71 -7.76 -2.27 5.77
N PHE A 72 -7.99 -3.57 5.92
CA PHE A 72 -7.82 -4.54 4.84
C PHE A 72 -8.84 -4.30 3.71
N ASP A 73 -10.12 -4.14 4.06
CA ASP A 73 -11.19 -3.91 3.08
C ASP A 73 -11.00 -2.56 2.38
N THR A 74 -10.62 -1.52 3.13
CA THR A 74 -10.28 -0.20 2.59
C THR A 74 -9.10 -0.29 1.61
N ASN A 75 -8.05 -1.05 1.92
CA ASN A 75 -6.89 -1.21 1.04
C ASN A 75 -7.27 -1.85 -0.30
N LEU A 76 -8.19 -2.83 -0.27
CA LEU A 76 -8.67 -3.50 -1.48
C LEU A 76 -9.39 -2.55 -2.44
N ILE A 77 -9.97 -1.47 -1.92
CA ILE A 77 -10.65 -0.44 -2.71
C ILE A 77 -9.70 0.71 -3.06
N VAL A 78 -8.93 1.19 -2.10
CA VAL A 78 -8.09 2.40 -2.25
C VAL A 78 -6.98 2.19 -3.26
N VAL A 79 -6.27 1.08 -3.22
CA VAL A 79 -5.14 0.84 -4.14
C VAL A 79 -5.60 0.79 -5.60
N PRO A 80 -6.61 0.02 -6.01
CA PRO A 80 -7.13 0.08 -7.37
C PRO A 80 -7.69 1.45 -7.74
N ALA A 81 -8.37 2.14 -6.81
CA ALA A 81 -8.92 3.48 -7.06
C ALA A 81 -7.82 4.50 -7.36
N VAL A 82 -6.72 4.49 -6.60
CA VAL A 82 -5.55 5.34 -6.86
C VAL A 82 -4.93 5.03 -8.22
N LEU A 83 -4.76 3.75 -8.56
CA LEU A 83 -4.22 3.34 -9.85
C LEU A 83 -5.11 3.80 -11.03
N VAL A 84 -6.44 3.68 -10.90
CA VAL A 84 -7.40 4.16 -11.89
C VAL A 84 -7.34 5.69 -12.02
N LEU A 85 -7.23 6.40 -10.90
CA LEU A 85 -7.12 7.85 -10.87
C LEU A 85 -5.83 8.32 -11.57
N ILE A 86 -4.71 7.64 -11.34
CA ILE A 86 -3.44 7.87 -12.05
C ILE A 86 -3.60 7.66 -13.55
N LEU A 87 -4.25 6.55 -13.96
CA LEU A 87 -4.53 6.27 -15.37
C LEU A 87 -5.35 7.40 -16.00
N MET A 88 -6.39 7.86 -15.30
CA MET A 88 -7.27 8.93 -15.80
C MET A 88 -6.50 10.25 -15.96
N PHE A 89 -5.71 10.65 -14.97
CA PHE A 89 -4.91 11.88 -15.07
C PHE A 89 -3.83 11.78 -16.13
N THR A 90 -3.14 10.65 -16.23
CA THR A 90 -2.11 10.42 -17.24
C THR A 90 -2.71 10.43 -18.64
N PHE A 91 -3.87 9.80 -18.83
CA PHE A 91 -4.59 9.86 -20.11
C PHE A 91 -5.01 11.28 -20.46
N TRP A 92 -5.54 12.04 -19.50
CA TRP A 92 -5.94 13.44 -19.74
C TRP A 92 -4.75 14.32 -20.10
N PHE A 93 -3.61 14.14 -19.43
CA PHE A 93 -2.42 14.98 -19.62
C PHE A 93 -1.68 14.66 -20.93
N TYR A 94 -1.51 13.38 -21.25
CA TYR A 94 -0.74 12.96 -22.44
C TYR A 94 -1.60 12.66 -23.67
N GLY A 95 -2.91 12.63 -23.54
CA GLY A 95 -3.83 12.29 -24.65
C GLY A 95 -3.64 10.87 -25.18
N SER A 96 -2.98 9.98 -24.44
CA SER A 96 -2.61 8.63 -24.88
C SER A 96 -2.90 7.59 -23.80
N LEU A 97 -3.73 6.60 -24.11
CA LEU A 97 -3.98 5.48 -23.22
C LEU A 97 -2.68 4.67 -22.96
N HIS A 98 -1.78 4.66 -23.94
CA HIS A 98 -0.52 3.92 -23.82
C HIS A 98 0.39 4.49 -22.72
N SER A 99 0.40 5.81 -22.51
CA SER A 99 1.12 6.45 -21.41
C SER A 99 0.58 6.01 -20.05
N GLY A 100 -0.75 5.97 -19.91
CA GLY A 100 -1.40 5.50 -18.70
C GLY A 100 -1.11 4.03 -18.38
N VAL A 101 -1.18 3.16 -19.41
CA VAL A 101 -0.86 1.73 -19.26
C VAL A 101 0.61 1.52 -18.87
N MET A 102 1.53 2.27 -19.45
CA MET A 102 2.95 2.22 -19.10
C MET A 102 3.18 2.58 -17.62
N MET A 103 2.51 3.63 -17.16
CA MET A 103 2.57 4.03 -15.75
C MET A 103 1.95 3.00 -14.83
N LEU A 104 0.77 2.49 -15.17
CA LEU A 104 0.12 1.42 -14.41
C LEU A 104 0.99 0.17 -14.30
N ALA A 105 1.66 -0.22 -15.40
CA ALA A 105 2.56 -1.36 -15.38
C ALA A 105 3.73 -1.16 -14.42
N SER A 106 4.34 0.04 -14.45
CA SER A 106 5.44 0.40 -13.55
C SER A 106 5.00 0.41 -12.09
N MET A 107 3.89 1.11 -11.78
CA MET A 107 3.37 1.21 -10.41
C MET A 107 2.80 -0.12 -9.91
N GLY A 108 2.06 -0.82 -10.74
CA GLY A 108 1.50 -2.14 -10.42
C GLY A 108 2.58 -3.17 -10.10
N PHE A 109 3.67 -3.17 -10.88
CA PHE A 109 4.81 -4.03 -10.60
C PHE A 109 5.48 -3.69 -9.26
N ALA A 110 5.78 -2.41 -9.01
CA ALA A 110 6.38 -1.97 -7.75
C ALA A 110 5.47 -2.29 -6.54
N THR A 111 4.17 -2.05 -6.67
CA THR A 111 3.18 -2.34 -5.61
C THR A 111 3.07 -3.85 -5.35
N THR A 112 2.99 -4.66 -6.40
CA THR A 112 2.93 -6.13 -6.26
C THR A 112 4.19 -6.67 -5.58
N LEU A 113 5.36 -6.16 -5.97
CA LEU A 113 6.62 -6.57 -5.36
C LEU A 113 6.72 -6.10 -3.90
N THR A 114 6.14 -4.93 -3.58
CA THR A 114 6.02 -4.45 -2.19
C THR A 114 5.19 -5.41 -1.35
N TYR A 115 4.04 -5.86 -1.83
CA TYR A 115 3.23 -6.87 -1.11
C TYR A 115 3.98 -8.19 -0.95
N ALA A 116 4.74 -8.62 -1.96
CA ALA A 116 5.59 -9.80 -1.83
C ALA A 116 6.65 -9.64 -0.73
N CYS A 117 7.31 -8.46 -0.66
CA CYS A 117 8.26 -8.14 0.40
C CYS A 117 7.58 -8.11 1.78
N MET A 118 6.37 -7.56 1.89
CA MET A 118 5.60 -7.59 3.14
C MET A 118 5.36 -9.02 3.62
N GLY A 119 4.97 -9.92 2.71
CA GLY A 119 4.79 -11.34 3.04
C GLY A 119 6.07 -12.03 3.50
N LEU A 120 7.21 -11.70 2.88
CA LEU A 120 8.51 -12.25 3.28
C LEU A 120 9.02 -11.74 4.63
N LEU A 121 8.60 -10.53 5.02
CA LEU A 121 9.01 -9.87 6.27
C LEU A 121 7.99 -10.04 7.40
N ASP A 122 6.96 -10.85 7.21
CA ASP A 122 5.83 -11.01 8.13
C ASP A 122 5.17 -9.68 8.54
N MET A 123 5.12 -8.73 7.60
CA MET A 123 4.49 -7.42 7.81
C MET A 123 3.02 -7.50 7.40
N GLY A 124 2.12 -7.48 8.38
CA GLY A 124 0.69 -7.51 8.12
C GLY A 124 0.13 -6.20 7.57
N LEU A 125 -0.94 -6.31 6.76
CA LEU A 125 -1.78 -5.16 6.43
C LEU A 125 -2.55 -4.73 7.68
N ASN A 126 -2.39 -3.48 8.07
CA ASN A 126 -3.04 -2.86 9.21
C ASN A 126 -3.26 -1.37 8.96
N VAL A 127 -3.94 -0.70 9.90
CA VAL A 127 -4.26 0.73 9.80
C VAL A 127 -3.03 1.64 9.57
N ASN A 128 -1.85 1.19 9.94
CA ASN A 128 -0.62 1.99 9.79
C ASN A 128 0.07 1.74 8.44
N THR A 129 -0.01 0.51 7.91
CA THR A 129 0.66 0.13 6.65
C THR A 129 -0.13 0.54 5.41
N VAL A 130 -1.47 0.53 5.47
CA VAL A 130 -2.34 0.91 4.34
C VAL A 130 -2.10 2.33 3.85
N PRO A 131 -2.07 3.37 4.72
CA PRO A 131 -1.76 4.72 4.26
C PRO A 131 -0.36 4.85 3.64
N MET A 132 0.62 4.08 4.15
CA MET A 132 1.99 4.11 3.60
C MET A 132 2.04 3.55 2.18
N ILE A 133 1.23 2.53 1.86
CA ILE A 133 1.12 2.00 0.51
C ILE A 133 0.55 3.06 -0.43
N ALA A 134 -0.54 3.73 -0.05
CA ALA A 134 -1.15 4.79 -0.86
C ALA A 134 -0.18 5.97 -1.10
N VAL A 135 0.51 6.43 -0.05
CA VAL A 135 1.54 7.48 -0.15
C VAL A 135 2.69 7.02 -1.03
N GLY A 136 3.17 5.79 -0.86
CA GLY A 136 4.26 5.24 -1.65
C GLY A 136 3.92 5.11 -3.14
N ILE A 137 2.68 4.74 -3.50
CA ILE A 137 2.21 4.76 -4.89
C ILE A 137 2.26 6.20 -5.43
N GLY A 138 1.76 7.19 -4.68
CA GLY A 138 1.76 8.59 -5.09
C GLY A 138 3.17 9.13 -5.34
N LEU A 139 4.14 8.85 -4.46
CA LEU A 139 5.54 9.24 -4.65
C LEU A 139 6.20 8.51 -5.83
N GLY A 140 5.79 7.27 -6.08
CA GLY A 140 6.32 6.48 -7.18
C GLY A 140 5.88 6.97 -8.56
N VAL A 141 4.69 7.54 -8.65
CA VAL A 141 4.17 8.13 -9.90
C VAL A 141 5.09 9.23 -10.41
N ASP A 142 5.60 10.08 -9.53
CA ASP A 142 6.48 11.20 -9.90
C ASP A 142 7.75 10.70 -10.58
N TYR A 143 8.36 9.62 -10.10
CA TYR A 143 9.54 9.04 -10.72
C TYR A 143 9.27 8.53 -12.14
N ALA A 144 8.12 7.88 -12.34
CA ALA A 144 7.75 7.38 -13.65
C ALA A 144 7.40 8.52 -14.63
N ILE A 145 6.72 9.58 -14.15
CA ILE A 145 6.44 10.78 -14.94
C ILE A 145 7.75 11.45 -15.38
N TYR A 146 8.66 11.72 -14.45
CA TYR A 146 9.93 12.37 -14.76
C TYR A 146 10.74 11.59 -15.79
N MET A 147 10.81 10.26 -15.67
CA MET A 147 11.51 9.43 -16.63
C MET A 147 10.84 9.46 -18.01
N MET A 148 9.51 9.35 -18.05
CA MET A 148 8.74 9.36 -19.29
C MET A 148 8.85 10.70 -20.02
N ASP A 149 8.70 11.82 -19.30
CA ASP A 149 8.81 13.16 -19.87
C ASP A 149 10.22 13.43 -20.39
N ARG A 150 11.24 12.96 -19.66
CA ARG A 150 12.61 13.13 -20.11
C ARG A 150 12.91 12.33 -21.37
N ILE A 151 12.43 11.09 -21.48
CA ILE A 151 12.57 10.32 -22.73
C ILE A 151 11.91 11.08 -23.88
N LYS A 152 10.70 11.61 -23.68
CA LYS A 152 9.99 12.41 -24.69
C LYS A 152 10.75 13.67 -25.07
N GLU A 153 11.34 14.38 -24.11
CA GLU A 153 12.13 15.59 -24.36
C GLU A 153 13.40 15.28 -25.15
N GLU A 154 14.15 14.24 -24.77
CA GLU A 154 15.39 13.84 -25.45
C GLU A 154 15.15 13.36 -26.89
N MET A 155 13.94 12.90 -27.23
CA MET A 155 13.57 12.54 -28.61
C MET A 155 13.71 13.71 -29.60
N HIS A 156 13.60 14.97 -29.15
CA HIS A 156 13.75 16.12 -30.04
C HIS A 156 15.20 16.34 -30.56
N GLY A 157 16.17 15.79 -29.85
CA GLY A 157 17.60 15.97 -30.17
C GLY A 157 18.37 14.65 -30.35
N ALA A 158 17.71 13.52 -30.25
CA ALA A 158 18.32 12.20 -30.44
C ALA A 158 18.12 11.71 -31.88
N THR A 159 19.04 10.88 -32.37
CA THR A 159 18.96 10.26 -33.71
C THR A 159 17.98 9.07 -33.69
N ASP A 160 17.82 8.41 -32.57
CA ASP A 160 16.88 7.33 -32.39
C ASP A 160 16.36 7.25 -30.92
N LEU A 161 15.34 6.40 -30.70
CA LEU A 161 14.74 6.21 -29.39
C LEU A 161 15.75 5.68 -28.36
N GLN A 162 16.67 4.81 -28.77
CA GLN A 162 17.64 4.21 -27.86
C GLN A 162 18.62 5.25 -27.32
N GLU A 163 19.03 6.21 -28.16
CA GLU A 163 19.86 7.33 -27.73
C GLU A 163 19.09 8.24 -26.76
N ALA A 164 17.82 8.56 -27.06
CA ALA A 164 16.96 9.35 -26.18
C ALA A 164 16.79 8.69 -24.80
N VAL A 165 16.50 7.41 -24.78
CA VAL A 165 16.38 6.61 -23.52
C VAL A 165 17.70 6.62 -22.76
N LYS A 166 18.84 6.41 -23.40
CA LYS A 166 20.14 6.41 -22.75
C LYS A 166 20.47 7.78 -22.12
N ARG A 167 20.17 8.86 -22.81
CA ARG A 167 20.35 10.23 -22.30
C ARG A 167 19.41 10.51 -21.12
N ALA A 168 18.14 10.11 -21.22
CA ALA A 168 17.16 10.27 -20.16
C ALA A 168 17.56 9.51 -18.88
N VAL A 169 17.98 8.25 -19.02
CA VAL A 169 18.43 7.44 -17.87
C VAL A 169 19.69 8.02 -17.23
N SER A 170 20.64 8.52 -18.05
CA SER A 170 21.90 9.09 -17.52
C SER A 170 21.72 10.43 -16.80
N THR A 171 20.66 11.17 -17.10
CA THR A 171 20.35 12.48 -16.47
C THR A 171 19.28 12.35 -15.40
N THR A 172 18.07 12.03 -15.79
CA THR A 172 16.93 11.93 -14.86
C THR A 172 17.03 10.71 -13.94
N GLY A 173 17.62 9.61 -14.39
CA GLY A 173 17.86 8.45 -13.52
C GLY A 173 18.73 8.80 -12.31
N VAL A 174 19.77 9.62 -12.50
CA VAL A 174 20.60 10.13 -11.38
C VAL A 174 19.76 11.01 -10.44
N ALA A 175 18.92 11.89 -10.97
CA ALA A 175 18.05 12.74 -10.17
C ALA A 175 17.04 11.90 -9.35
N ILE A 176 16.42 10.89 -9.96
CA ILE A 176 15.51 9.95 -9.28
C ILE A 176 16.23 9.22 -8.15
N ALA A 177 17.44 8.68 -8.43
CA ALA A 177 18.23 7.99 -7.42
C ALA A 177 18.59 8.90 -6.25
N PHE A 178 18.97 10.15 -6.53
CA PHE A 178 19.28 11.16 -5.50
C PHE A 178 18.05 11.50 -4.65
N THR A 179 16.89 11.75 -5.29
CA THR A 179 15.65 12.06 -4.59
C THR A 179 15.18 10.88 -3.73
N ALA A 180 15.22 9.66 -4.26
CA ALA A 180 14.88 8.47 -3.50
C ALA A 180 15.81 8.30 -2.28
N THR A 181 17.11 8.48 -2.46
CA THR A 181 18.11 8.37 -1.38
C THR A 181 17.88 9.43 -0.30
N THR A 182 17.57 10.67 -0.66
CA THR A 182 17.29 11.75 0.32
C THR A 182 16.02 11.49 1.11
N LEU A 183 14.95 11.01 0.47
CA LEU A 183 13.71 10.60 1.15
C LEU A 183 13.96 9.42 2.10
N ILE A 184 14.68 8.40 1.65
CA ILE A 184 15.06 7.26 2.48
C ILE A 184 15.91 7.73 3.66
N GLY A 185 16.88 8.63 3.45
CA GLY A 185 17.71 9.21 4.49
C GLY A 185 16.90 9.93 5.57
N GLY A 186 15.83 10.61 5.20
CA GLY A 186 14.91 11.26 6.15
C GLY A 186 14.07 10.27 6.98
N ILE A 187 13.71 9.12 6.39
CA ILE A 187 12.81 8.16 7.00
C ILE A 187 13.56 7.07 7.78
N ILE A 188 14.79 6.73 7.36
CA ILE A 188 15.54 5.59 7.89
C ILE A 188 15.79 5.70 9.41
N MET A 189 15.87 6.91 9.94
CA MET A 189 16.04 7.14 11.36
C MET A 189 14.86 6.58 12.18
N TRP A 190 13.65 6.56 11.64
CA TRP A 190 12.49 5.97 12.33
C TRP A 190 12.60 4.46 12.48
N VAL A 191 13.33 3.78 11.59
CA VAL A 191 13.57 2.34 11.70
C VAL A 191 14.48 2.00 12.89
N PHE A 192 15.45 2.89 13.22
CA PHE A 192 16.46 2.63 14.25
C PHE A 192 16.16 3.28 15.59
N ILE A 193 15.52 4.44 15.59
CA ILE A 193 15.36 5.26 16.82
C ILE A 193 13.96 5.07 17.43
N SER A 194 12.96 4.66 16.62
CA SER A 194 11.61 4.56 17.13
C SER A 194 11.42 3.30 17.98
N ASP A 195 11.04 3.47 19.25
CA ASP A 195 10.58 2.41 20.13
C ASP A 195 9.16 1.92 19.77
N LEU A 196 8.45 2.69 18.93
CA LEU A 196 7.11 2.35 18.47
C LEU A 196 7.18 1.42 17.25
N ARG A 197 6.87 0.16 17.47
CA ARG A 197 6.96 -0.88 16.44
C ARG A 197 6.18 -0.53 15.17
N PHE A 198 4.97 0.02 15.31
CA PHE A 198 4.15 0.41 14.15
C PHE A 198 4.82 1.49 13.29
N GLN A 199 5.53 2.44 13.90
CA GLN A 199 6.24 3.51 13.19
C GLN A 199 7.46 2.96 12.45
N ALA A 200 8.22 2.06 13.09
CA ALA A 200 9.35 1.41 12.46
C ALA A 200 8.94 0.53 11.27
N ASP A 201 7.83 -0.21 11.40
CA ASP A 201 7.31 -1.05 10.32
C ASP A 201 6.76 -0.21 9.16
N SER A 202 6.06 0.89 9.44
CA SER A 202 5.62 1.86 8.43
C SER A 202 6.79 2.49 7.67
N ALA A 203 7.86 2.84 8.39
CA ALA A 203 9.07 3.38 7.79
C ALA A 203 9.78 2.36 6.89
N ARG A 204 9.92 1.10 7.35
CA ARG A 204 10.49 0.01 6.53
C ARG A 204 9.71 -0.19 5.24
N LEU A 205 8.37 -0.25 5.35
CA LEU A 205 7.51 -0.41 4.19
C LEU A 205 7.67 0.72 3.18
N LEU A 206 7.68 1.97 3.66
CA LEU A 206 7.84 3.13 2.79
C LEU A 206 9.22 3.15 2.12
N ILE A 207 10.29 2.77 2.82
CA ILE A 207 11.63 2.64 2.24
C ILE A 207 11.65 1.58 1.13
N ILE A 208 11.10 0.40 1.39
CA ILE A 208 11.01 -0.67 0.39
C ILE A 208 10.27 -0.15 -0.85
N MET A 209 9.15 0.51 -0.65
CA MET A 209 8.33 1.03 -1.72
C MET A 209 9.02 2.11 -2.53
N LEU A 210 9.75 3.03 -1.89
CA LEU A 210 10.53 4.07 -2.57
C LEU A 210 11.64 3.47 -3.44
N VAL A 211 12.37 2.47 -2.92
CA VAL A 211 13.41 1.76 -3.70
C VAL A 211 12.79 1.05 -4.90
N LEU A 212 11.71 0.31 -4.70
CA LEU A 212 11.06 -0.43 -5.78
C LEU A 212 10.46 0.49 -6.85
N ASN A 213 9.86 1.61 -6.45
CA ASN A 213 9.35 2.61 -7.38
C ASN A 213 10.48 3.28 -8.17
N ALA A 214 11.57 3.67 -7.52
CA ALA A 214 12.73 4.27 -8.22
C ALA A 214 13.34 3.27 -9.21
N CYS A 215 13.54 2.01 -8.80
CA CYS A 215 14.01 0.94 -9.69
C CYS A 215 13.04 0.71 -10.85
N SER A 216 11.74 0.62 -10.58
CA SER A 216 10.72 0.45 -11.62
C SER A 216 10.73 1.60 -12.62
N ALA A 217 10.82 2.84 -12.16
CA ALA A 217 10.90 4.01 -13.03
C ALA A 217 12.18 4.02 -13.89
N MET A 218 13.34 3.62 -13.32
CA MET A 218 14.61 3.63 -14.04
C MET A 218 14.79 2.45 -15.01
N PHE A 219 14.11 1.32 -14.79
CA PHE A 219 14.29 0.13 -15.62
C PHE A 219 13.05 -0.21 -16.45
N LEU A 220 11.85 -0.24 -15.83
CA LEU A 220 10.64 -0.66 -16.55
C LEU A 220 10.13 0.41 -17.51
N VAL A 221 10.17 1.69 -17.15
CA VAL A 221 9.68 2.77 -18.02
C VAL A 221 10.55 2.87 -19.29
N PRO A 222 11.90 2.91 -19.21
CA PRO A 222 12.76 2.89 -20.39
C PRO A 222 12.60 1.61 -21.22
N ALA A 223 12.59 0.44 -20.59
CA ALA A 223 12.42 -0.84 -21.27
C ALA A 223 11.07 -0.91 -22.01
N TRP A 224 10.00 -0.43 -21.38
CA TRP A 224 8.70 -0.34 -22.03
C TRP A 224 8.72 0.59 -23.24
N ALA A 225 9.36 1.76 -23.11
CA ALA A 225 9.48 2.73 -24.22
C ALA A 225 10.23 2.11 -25.41
N GLU A 226 11.33 1.37 -25.19
CA GLU A 226 12.10 0.71 -26.25
C GLU A 226 11.35 -0.44 -26.93
N ILE A 227 10.63 -1.27 -26.12
CA ILE A 227 9.92 -2.45 -26.64
C ILE A 227 8.68 -2.03 -27.45
N PHE A 228 7.85 -1.17 -26.86
CA PHE A 228 6.54 -0.84 -27.43
C PHE A 228 6.53 0.40 -28.31
N LYS A 229 7.58 1.22 -28.27
CA LYS A 229 7.74 2.45 -29.10
C LYS A 229 6.47 3.29 -29.16
N PRO A 230 5.98 3.78 -28.01
CA PRO A 230 4.68 4.43 -27.95
C PRO A 230 4.63 5.70 -28.80
N LYS A 231 3.56 5.86 -29.58
CA LYS A 231 3.39 6.96 -30.53
C LYS A 231 3.52 8.35 -29.89
N PHE A 232 3.08 8.52 -28.65
CA PHE A 232 3.16 9.82 -27.96
C PHE A 232 4.62 10.26 -27.65
N ILE A 233 5.56 9.32 -27.57
CA ILE A 233 7.00 9.61 -27.48
C ILE A 233 7.57 9.86 -28.87
N MET A 234 7.22 9.03 -29.87
CA MET A 234 7.74 9.15 -31.23
C MET A 234 7.26 10.41 -31.95
N GLN A 235 6.04 10.88 -31.67
CA GLN A 235 5.49 12.11 -32.28
C GLN A 235 6.22 13.39 -31.83
N ALA A 236 7.06 13.34 -30.82
CA ALA A 236 7.90 14.45 -30.42
C ALA A 236 8.92 14.86 -31.51
N THR A 237 9.24 13.98 -32.45
CA THR A 237 10.23 14.22 -33.53
C THR A 237 9.70 15.04 -34.72
N GLY A 238 8.43 15.49 -34.67
CA GLY A 238 7.90 16.35 -35.78
C GLY A 238 7.57 15.61 -37.09
N GLU A 239 7.81 14.34 -37.17
CA GLU A 239 7.35 13.49 -38.26
C GLU A 239 5.88 13.14 -38.03
N ARG A 240 5.00 13.95 -38.61
CA ARG A 240 3.62 13.52 -38.86
C ARG A 240 3.65 12.41 -39.90
N PRO A 241 2.89 11.34 -39.70
CA PRO A 241 2.79 10.24 -40.64
C PRO A 241 2.26 10.71 -42.01
#